data_df85201677122c389839f8c849b97a3f
#
_entry.id   df85201677122c389839f8c849b97a3f
#
_cell.length_a   1.000
_cell.length_b   1.000
_cell.length_c   1.000
_cell.angle_alpha   90.00
_cell.angle_beta   90.00
_cell.angle_gamma   90.00
#
_symmetry.space_group_name_H-M   'P 1'
#
loop_
_entity.id
_entity.type
_entity.pdbx_description
1 polymer ?
#
loop_
_entity_poly.entity_id
_entity_poly.type
_entity_poly.pdbx_seq_one_letter_code
_entity_poly.pdbx_strand_id
1 'polypeptide(L)'
;MPKPILKSGVRILRPSEYDKLREGTRTLENRTRSDALLLTGLRYVEAQRLQGNPDWVDGRFIHLPTFAQRKAKRKQKERWVRLSSKGTSLLPYFFKSKPLPTWKGWTQNLARWAENSGLDSIGLGPKTLRKSWESWLVASYPERVLEVFLSQGHTQMTALSHYLNMPFTSTDKEEMMEWVAGWEK
;
A
#
# COMPACT_ATOMS: atom_id res chain seq x y z
N MET A 1 5.67 22.35 5.86
CA MET A 1 5.71 20.87 5.68
C MET A 1 6.94 20.50 4.85
N PRO A 2 7.56 19.35 5.10
CA PRO A 2 8.67 18.89 4.26
C PRO A 2 8.19 18.69 2.81
N LYS A 3 9.12 18.82 1.85
CA LYS A 3 8.78 18.61 0.43
C LYS A 3 8.21 17.20 0.20
N PRO A 4 7.20 17.04 -0.69
CA PRO A 4 6.66 15.74 -1.07
C PRO A 4 7.76 14.83 -1.63
N ILE A 5 7.76 13.57 -1.24
CA ILE A 5 8.64 12.56 -1.85
C ILE A 5 7.97 12.07 -3.13
N LEU A 6 8.56 12.34 -4.27
CA LEU A 6 8.09 11.88 -5.58
C LEU A 6 9.07 10.89 -6.20
N LYS A 7 8.55 9.76 -6.67
CA LYS A 7 9.33 8.76 -7.41
C LYS A 7 8.61 8.39 -8.71
N SER A 8 9.21 8.72 -9.83
CA SER A 8 8.58 8.55 -11.17
C SER A 8 7.16 9.16 -11.21
N GLY A 9 7.01 10.40 -10.71
CA GLY A 9 5.73 11.12 -10.68
C GLY A 9 4.70 10.61 -9.67
N VAL A 10 4.99 9.56 -8.91
CA VAL A 10 4.09 9.02 -7.88
C VAL A 10 4.59 9.44 -6.50
N ARG A 11 3.65 9.98 -5.69
CA ARG A 11 3.94 10.35 -4.31
C ARG A 11 4.16 9.14 -3.43
N ILE A 12 5.17 9.19 -2.60
CA ILE A 12 5.42 8.28 -1.49
C ILE A 12 5.13 9.07 -0.21
N LEU A 13 4.13 8.62 0.52
CA LEU A 13 3.70 9.28 1.75
C LEU A 13 4.63 8.91 2.91
N ARG A 14 4.95 9.90 3.74
CA ARG A 14 5.42 9.65 5.10
C ARG A 14 4.25 9.16 5.97
N PRO A 15 4.48 8.48 7.09
CA PRO A 15 3.39 8.09 7.99
C PRO A 15 2.50 9.26 8.39
N SER A 16 3.08 10.38 8.83
CA SER A 16 2.34 11.60 9.18
C SER A 16 1.53 12.20 8.02
N GLU A 17 1.99 12.08 6.78
CA GLU A 17 1.24 12.49 5.59
C GLU A 17 0.07 11.52 5.31
N TYR A 18 0.29 10.22 5.55
CA TYR A 18 -0.77 9.23 5.41
C TYR A 18 -1.86 9.42 6.46
N ASP A 19 -1.50 9.72 7.71
CA ASP A 19 -2.46 10.00 8.77
C ASP A 19 -3.34 11.21 8.43
N LYS A 20 -2.76 12.29 7.91
CA LYS A 20 -3.53 13.43 7.40
C LYS A 20 -4.47 13.03 6.26
N LEU A 21 -3.98 12.29 5.27
CA LEU A 21 -4.82 11.81 4.17
C LEU A 21 -5.99 10.97 4.70
N ARG A 22 -5.73 10.12 5.68
CA ARG A 22 -6.70 9.26 6.36
C ARG A 22 -7.74 10.07 7.13
N GLU A 23 -7.34 11.13 7.83
CA GLU A 23 -8.25 12.07 8.49
C GLU A 23 -9.19 12.76 7.47
N GLY A 24 -8.67 13.15 6.33
CA GLY A 24 -9.45 13.78 5.25
C GLY A 24 -10.55 12.90 4.66
N THR A 25 -10.53 11.58 4.92
CA THR A 25 -11.57 10.64 4.39
C THR A 25 -12.93 10.81 5.03
N ARG A 26 -13.04 11.40 6.21
CA ARG A 26 -14.26 11.66 7.00
C ARG A 26 -15.10 10.44 7.37
N THR A 27 -14.91 9.27 6.77
CA THR A 27 -15.71 8.06 7.05
C THR A 27 -14.82 6.88 7.42
N LEU A 28 -15.29 6.06 8.36
CA LEU A 28 -14.59 4.83 8.75
C LEU A 28 -14.41 3.88 7.56
N GLU A 29 -15.42 3.79 6.70
CA GLU A 29 -15.38 2.92 5.52
C GLU A 29 -14.25 3.30 4.56
N ASN A 30 -14.07 4.59 4.27
CA ASN A 30 -12.98 5.06 3.41
C ASN A 30 -11.61 4.89 4.07
N ARG A 31 -11.52 5.08 5.39
CA ARG A 31 -10.30 4.77 6.16
C ARG A 31 -9.95 3.29 6.04
N THR A 32 -10.91 2.40 6.27
CA THR A 32 -10.71 0.95 6.12
C THR A 32 -10.19 0.56 4.74
N ARG A 33 -10.77 1.14 3.68
CA ARG A 33 -10.32 0.88 2.30
C ARG A 33 -8.90 1.41 2.04
N SER A 34 -8.59 2.62 2.52
CA SER A 34 -7.26 3.20 2.40
C SER A 34 -6.22 2.39 3.17
N ASP A 35 -6.55 2.01 4.41
CA ASP A 35 -5.68 1.20 5.26
C ASP A 35 -5.44 -0.19 4.63
N ALA A 36 -6.48 -0.81 4.03
CA ALA A 36 -6.33 -2.09 3.33
C ALA A 36 -5.40 -1.99 2.11
N LEU A 37 -5.55 -0.95 1.30
CA LEU A 37 -4.67 -0.72 0.16
C LEU A 37 -3.22 -0.45 0.58
N LEU A 38 -3.02 0.29 1.67
CA LEU A 38 -1.69 0.52 2.23
C LEU A 38 -1.10 -0.81 2.74
N LEU A 39 -1.74 -1.43 3.72
CA LEU A 39 -1.20 -2.55 4.50
C LEU A 39 -1.05 -3.86 3.71
N THR A 40 -1.73 -4.00 2.58
CA THR A 40 -1.52 -5.12 1.67
C THR A 40 -0.49 -4.81 0.60
N GLY A 41 -0.27 -3.55 0.27
CA GLY A 41 0.56 -3.13 -0.84
C GLY A 41 0.13 -3.69 -2.20
N LEU A 42 -1.11 -4.14 -2.34
CA LEU A 42 -1.64 -4.70 -3.57
C LEU A 42 -1.75 -3.64 -4.67
N ARG A 43 -1.66 -4.09 -5.92
CA ARG A 43 -2.10 -3.24 -7.03
C ARG A 43 -3.60 -3.01 -6.92
N TYR A 44 -4.07 -1.85 -7.32
CA TYR A 44 -5.48 -1.46 -7.14
C TYR A 44 -6.47 -2.54 -7.66
N VAL A 45 -6.20 -3.08 -8.85
CA VAL A 45 -7.04 -4.15 -9.44
C VAL A 45 -6.95 -5.46 -8.65
N GLU A 46 -5.79 -5.78 -8.08
CA GLU A 46 -5.63 -6.95 -7.21
C GLU A 46 -6.46 -6.80 -5.94
N ALA A 47 -6.46 -5.60 -5.34
CA ALA A 47 -7.27 -5.30 -4.17
C ALA A 47 -8.77 -5.36 -4.46
N GLN A 48 -9.22 -4.87 -5.63
CA GLN A 48 -10.62 -5.00 -6.06
C GLN A 48 -11.03 -6.48 -6.17
N ARG A 49 -10.18 -7.32 -6.72
CA ARG A 49 -10.42 -8.76 -6.84
C ARG A 49 -10.37 -9.48 -5.50
N LEU A 50 -9.39 -9.14 -4.66
CA LEU A 50 -9.31 -9.68 -3.30
C LEU A 50 -10.60 -9.42 -2.51
N GLN A 51 -11.19 -8.25 -2.65
CA GLN A 51 -12.41 -7.90 -1.93
C GLN A 51 -13.59 -8.84 -2.24
N GLY A 52 -13.62 -9.40 -3.45
CA GLY A 52 -14.60 -10.43 -3.85
C GLY A 52 -14.16 -11.88 -3.58
N ASN A 53 -12.94 -12.09 -3.06
CA ASN A 53 -12.36 -13.42 -2.84
C ASN A 53 -11.65 -13.49 -1.47
N PRO A 54 -12.39 -13.43 -0.35
CA PRO A 54 -11.81 -13.47 0.99
C PRO A 54 -11.08 -14.78 1.32
N ASP A 55 -11.39 -15.85 0.63
CA ASP A 55 -10.75 -17.17 0.70
C ASP A 55 -9.28 -17.18 0.21
N TRP A 56 -8.84 -16.12 -0.46
CA TRP A 56 -7.41 -15.96 -0.78
C TRP A 56 -6.56 -15.62 0.45
N VAL A 57 -7.17 -15.29 1.57
CA VAL A 57 -6.47 -14.99 2.82
C VAL A 57 -6.28 -16.27 3.62
N ASP A 58 -5.01 -16.61 3.89
CA ASP A 58 -4.60 -17.71 4.74
C ASP A 58 -3.71 -17.17 5.87
N GLY A 59 -4.29 -17.02 7.04
CA GLY A 59 -3.61 -16.45 8.20
C GLY A 59 -3.05 -15.06 7.92
N ARG A 60 -1.74 -14.95 7.82
CA ARG A 60 -1.03 -13.69 7.58
C ARG A 60 -0.61 -13.50 6.11
N PHE A 61 -1.09 -14.33 5.23
CA PHE A 61 -0.74 -14.29 3.82
C PHE A 61 -1.98 -14.12 2.96
N ILE A 62 -1.81 -13.41 1.85
CA ILE A 62 -2.78 -13.38 0.76
C ILE A 62 -2.18 -14.16 -0.39
N HIS A 63 -2.80 -15.27 -0.76
CA HIS A 63 -2.45 -16.01 -1.97
C HIS A 63 -3.09 -15.34 -3.18
N LEU A 64 -2.28 -14.72 -4.01
CA LEU A 64 -2.73 -14.11 -5.27
C LEU A 64 -2.48 -15.08 -6.42
N PRO A 65 -3.54 -15.70 -6.96
CA PRO A 65 -3.40 -16.57 -8.12
C PRO A 65 -3.03 -15.78 -9.38
N THR A 66 -2.50 -16.45 -10.38
CA THR A 66 -2.02 -15.83 -11.63
C THR A 66 -3.10 -14.96 -12.29
N PHE A 67 -4.35 -15.41 -12.32
CA PHE A 67 -5.46 -14.68 -12.95
C PHE A 67 -5.88 -13.41 -12.17
N ALA A 68 -5.51 -13.29 -10.89
CA ALA A 68 -5.72 -12.06 -10.12
C ALA A 68 -4.88 -10.89 -10.64
N GLN A 69 -3.86 -11.18 -11.44
CA GLN A 69 -2.87 -10.22 -11.91
C GLN A 69 -3.17 -9.86 -13.38
N ARG A 70 -3.30 -8.58 -13.69
CA ARG A 70 -3.94 -8.09 -14.93
C ARG A 70 -3.10 -8.15 -16.22
N LYS A 71 -1.85 -8.61 -16.26
CA LYS A 71 -1.07 -8.45 -17.51
C LYS A 71 -0.90 -9.73 -18.29
N ALA A 72 -1.69 -9.87 -19.37
CA ALA A 72 -1.51 -10.88 -20.40
C ALA A 72 -0.11 -10.87 -21.07
N LYS A 73 0.55 -9.70 -21.12
CA LYS A 73 1.89 -9.53 -21.72
C LYS A 73 3.07 -9.90 -20.83
N ARG A 74 2.88 -10.02 -19.52
CA ARG A 74 3.90 -10.52 -18.58
C ARG A 74 3.27 -11.68 -17.84
N LYS A 75 3.76 -12.89 -18.03
CA LYS A 75 3.41 -14.06 -17.22
C LYS A 75 3.79 -13.77 -15.77
N GLN A 76 2.89 -13.14 -15.02
CA GLN A 76 3.06 -12.96 -13.59
C GLN A 76 2.73 -14.29 -12.93
N LYS A 77 3.69 -14.80 -12.15
CA LYS A 77 3.49 -16.01 -11.36
C LYS A 77 2.55 -15.70 -10.19
N GLU A 78 1.86 -16.70 -9.68
CA GLU A 78 1.20 -16.62 -8.38
C GLU A 78 2.19 -16.12 -7.33
N ARG A 79 1.69 -15.46 -6.31
CA ARG A 79 2.53 -15.00 -5.20
C ARG A 79 1.77 -14.93 -3.88
N TRP A 80 2.53 -14.97 -2.84
CA TRP A 80 2.07 -14.79 -1.47
C TRP A 80 2.44 -13.38 -0.99
N VAL A 81 1.43 -12.61 -0.61
CA VAL A 81 1.61 -11.28 -0.02
C VAL A 81 1.58 -11.41 1.49
N ARG A 82 2.67 -11.04 2.14
CA ARG A 82 2.77 -11.09 3.61
C ARG A 82 2.12 -9.85 4.21
N LEU A 83 1.40 -10.06 5.32
CA LEU A 83 0.69 -9.01 6.04
C LEU A 83 1.43 -8.66 7.34
N SER A 84 1.37 -7.39 7.74
CA SER A 84 1.68 -6.97 9.11
C SER A 84 0.54 -7.36 10.06
N SER A 85 0.77 -7.25 11.36
CA SER A 85 -0.28 -7.51 12.36
C SER A 85 -1.50 -6.61 12.16
N LYS A 86 -1.30 -5.32 11.86
CA LYS A 86 -2.38 -4.38 11.52
C LYS A 86 -3.12 -4.83 10.24
N GLY A 87 -2.39 -5.27 9.22
CA GLY A 87 -2.98 -5.76 7.97
C GLY A 87 -3.89 -6.96 8.18
N THR A 88 -3.43 -7.94 8.95
CA THR A 88 -4.22 -9.14 9.29
C THR A 88 -5.50 -8.77 10.03
N SER A 89 -5.42 -7.91 11.02
CA SER A 89 -6.59 -7.47 11.81
C SER A 89 -7.60 -6.64 11.01
N LEU A 90 -7.14 -5.95 9.98
CA LEU A 90 -7.99 -5.04 9.19
C LEU A 90 -8.82 -5.76 8.12
N LEU A 91 -8.29 -6.81 7.50
CA LEU A 91 -8.91 -7.45 6.34
C LEU A 91 -10.38 -7.87 6.54
N PRO A 92 -10.81 -8.42 7.70
CA PRO A 92 -12.22 -8.73 7.92
C PRO A 92 -13.16 -7.53 7.77
N TYR A 93 -12.71 -6.33 8.14
CA TYR A 93 -13.49 -5.09 7.96
C TYR A 93 -13.48 -4.63 6.50
N PHE A 94 -12.36 -4.81 5.82
CA PHE A 94 -12.25 -4.51 4.39
C PHE A 94 -13.22 -5.34 3.55
N PHE A 95 -13.36 -6.62 3.82
CA PHE A 95 -14.31 -7.48 3.11
C PHE A 95 -15.77 -7.10 3.34
N LYS A 96 -16.09 -6.52 4.49
CA LYS A 96 -17.42 -6.00 4.81
C LYS A 96 -17.72 -4.61 4.27
N SER A 97 -16.68 -3.90 3.81
CA SER A 97 -16.85 -2.56 3.25
C SER A 97 -17.46 -2.61 1.84
N LYS A 98 -18.06 -1.50 1.39
CA LYS A 98 -18.54 -1.40 0.00
C LYS A 98 -17.39 -1.62 -0.99
N PRO A 99 -17.67 -2.10 -2.20
CA PRO A 99 -16.65 -2.30 -3.22
C PRO A 99 -15.77 -1.07 -3.47
N LEU A 100 -14.50 -1.31 -3.73
CA LEU A 100 -13.59 -0.25 -4.15
C LEU A 100 -14.12 0.41 -5.44
N PRO A 101 -14.12 1.75 -5.52
CA PRO A 101 -14.60 2.45 -6.70
C PRO A 101 -13.73 2.18 -7.93
N THR A 102 -14.06 2.82 -9.05
CA THR A 102 -13.21 2.79 -10.25
C THR A 102 -11.85 3.45 -9.97
N TRP A 103 -10.86 3.14 -10.79
CA TRP A 103 -9.53 3.77 -10.74
C TRP A 103 -9.62 5.31 -10.74
N LYS A 104 -10.45 5.87 -11.62
CA LYS A 104 -10.67 7.31 -11.70
C LYS A 104 -11.33 7.85 -10.42
N GLY A 105 -12.37 7.18 -9.94
CA GLY A 105 -13.06 7.57 -8.70
C GLY A 105 -12.14 7.52 -7.49
N TRP A 106 -11.24 6.53 -7.41
CA TRP A 106 -10.23 6.46 -6.34
C TRP A 106 -9.25 7.63 -6.40
N THR A 107 -8.76 7.97 -7.60
CA THR A 107 -7.87 9.13 -7.77
C THR A 107 -8.54 10.43 -7.32
N GLN A 108 -9.79 10.65 -7.70
CA GLN A 108 -10.56 11.81 -7.28
C GLN A 108 -10.79 11.83 -5.76
N ASN A 109 -11.05 10.68 -5.16
CA ASN A 109 -11.18 10.57 -3.70
C ASN A 109 -9.88 10.97 -2.99
N LEU A 110 -8.74 10.46 -3.44
CA LEU A 110 -7.43 10.80 -2.85
C LEU A 110 -7.16 12.30 -2.91
N ALA A 111 -7.43 12.94 -4.05
CA ALA A 111 -7.25 14.39 -4.20
C ALA A 111 -8.15 15.17 -3.23
N ARG A 112 -9.43 14.80 -3.15
CA ARG A 112 -10.39 15.43 -2.23
C ARG A 112 -10.02 15.22 -0.76
N TRP A 113 -9.54 14.03 -0.38
CA TRP A 113 -9.12 13.76 1.00
C TRP A 113 -7.86 14.54 1.38
N ALA A 114 -6.92 14.68 0.45
CA ALA A 114 -5.76 15.53 0.63
C ALA A 114 -6.17 16.99 0.86
N GLU A 115 -7.05 17.54 0.02
CA GLU A 115 -7.59 18.88 0.16
C GLU A 115 -8.29 19.08 1.52
N ASN A 116 -9.15 18.12 1.93
CA ASN A 116 -9.84 18.17 3.23
C ASN A 116 -8.90 18.24 4.45
N SER A 117 -7.69 17.71 4.33
CA SER A 117 -6.70 17.67 5.41
C SER A 117 -5.55 18.66 5.23
N GLY A 118 -5.62 19.52 4.22
CA GLY A 118 -4.56 20.47 3.90
C GLY A 118 -3.25 19.81 3.42
N LEU A 119 -3.34 18.59 2.90
CA LEU A 119 -2.22 17.91 2.27
C LEU A 119 -2.18 18.24 0.78
N ASP A 120 -0.99 18.52 0.26
CA ASP A 120 -0.79 18.71 -1.17
C ASP A 120 -1.09 17.39 -1.93
N SER A 121 -1.91 17.47 -2.97
CA SER A 121 -2.33 16.31 -3.77
C SER A 121 -1.36 15.91 -4.88
N ILE A 122 -0.23 16.62 -5.04
CA ILE A 122 0.77 16.35 -6.09
C ILE A 122 1.23 14.88 -6.02
N GLY A 123 1.14 14.18 -7.15
CA GLY A 123 1.58 12.80 -7.31
C GLY A 123 0.71 11.75 -6.63
N LEU A 124 -0.43 12.12 -6.02
CA LEU A 124 -1.38 11.17 -5.45
C LEU A 124 -2.13 10.42 -6.55
N GLY A 125 -2.24 9.11 -6.38
CA GLY A 125 -2.95 8.24 -7.29
C GLY A 125 -3.02 6.80 -6.78
N PRO A 126 -3.66 5.88 -7.52
CA PRO A 126 -3.86 4.50 -7.08
C PRO A 126 -2.58 3.69 -6.82
N LYS A 127 -1.42 4.20 -7.24
CA LYS A 127 -0.12 3.58 -6.95
C LYS A 127 0.51 4.10 -5.65
N THR A 128 0.03 5.22 -5.11
CA THR A 128 0.63 5.92 -3.97
C THR A 128 0.73 5.02 -2.75
N LEU A 129 -0.38 4.41 -2.33
CA LEU A 129 -0.43 3.60 -1.12
C LEU A 129 0.50 2.38 -1.22
N ARG A 130 0.47 1.69 -2.35
CA ARG A 130 1.38 0.56 -2.59
C ARG A 130 2.86 1.00 -2.54
N LYS A 131 3.21 2.09 -3.23
CA LYS A 131 4.61 2.57 -3.22
C LYS A 131 5.04 3.06 -1.85
N SER A 132 4.14 3.68 -1.09
CA SER A 132 4.42 4.06 0.29
C SER A 132 4.69 2.83 1.15
N TRP A 133 3.83 1.82 1.09
CA TRP A 133 3.99 0.58 1.83
C TRP A 133 5.31 -0.14 1.51
N GLU A 134 5.62 -0.32 0.24
CA GLU A 134 6.90 -0.90 -0.20
C GLU A 134 8.10 -0.12 0.36
N SER A 135 8.04 1.22 0.29
CA SER A 135 9.10 2.07 0.82
C SER A 135 9.25 1.97 2.33
N TRP A 136 8.13 1.86 3.07
CA TRP A 136 8.15 1.69 4.52
C TRP A 136 8.73 0.33 4.93
N LEU A 137 8.34 -0.74 4.24
CA LEU A 137 8.90 -2.07 4.49
C LEU A 137 10.41 -2.09 4.24
N VAL A 138 10.89 -1.52 3.12
CA VAL A 138 12.32 -1.45 2.80
C VAL A 138 13.08 -0.60 3.82
N ALA A 139 12.50 0.52 4.27
CA ALA A 139 13.13 1.38 5.27
C ALA A 139 13.18 0.76 6.67
N SER A 140 12.18 -0.07 7.01
CA SER A 140 12.07 -0.73 8.31
C SER A 140 12.82 -2.05 8.39
N TYR A 141 12.91 -2.78 7.27
CA TYR A 141 13.54 -4.10 7.16
C TYR A 141 14.55 -4.15 6.01
N PRO A 142 15.61 -3.35 6.05
CA PRO A 142 16.58 -3.24 4.94
C PRO A 142 17.29 -4.57 4.65
N GLU A 143 17.42 -5.47 5.62
CA GLU A 143 17.98 -6.81 5.47
C GLU A 143 17.04 -7.80 4.75
N ARG A 144 15.74 -7.45 4.63
CA ARG A 144 14.71 -8.31 4.02
C ARG A 144 14.16 -7.78 2.69
N VAL A 145 14.92 -6.94 2.02
CA VAL A 145 14.48 -6.26 0.77
C VAL A 145 14.03 -7.27 -0.29
N LEU A 146 14.70 -8.40 -0.41
CA LEU A 146 14.32 -9.45 -1.36
C LEU A 146 12.94 -10.04 -1.04
N GLU A 147 12.66 -10.31 0.23
CA GLU A 147 11.35 -10.81 0.69
C GLU A 147 10.24 -9.80 0.40
N VAL A 148 10.52 -8.51 0.65
CA VAL A 148 9.57 -7.43 0.33
C VAL A 148 9.24 -7.44 -1.17
N PHE A 149 10.24 -7.53 -2.03
CA PHE A 149 10.01 -7.50 -3.47
C PHE A 149 9.29 -8.74 -3.98
N LEU A 150 9.60 -9.92 -3.47
CA LEU A 150 8.88 -11.15 -3.82
C LEU A 150 7.41 -11.07 -3.37
N SER A 151 7.15 -10.64 -2.15
CA SER A 151 5.80 -10.44 -1.62
C SER A 151 5.01 -9.44 -2.47
N GLN A 152 5.66 -8.38 -2.92
CA GLN A 152 5.02 -7.35 -3.73
C GLN A 152 5.00 -7.68 -5.25
N GLY A 153 5.61 -8.79 -5.66
CA GLY A 153 5.59 -9.28 -7.05
C GLY A 153 6.44 -8.43 -8.00
N HIS A 154 7.61 -8.01 -7.54
CA HIS A 154 8.65 -7.46 -8.41
C HIS A 154 9.48 -8.58 -9.02
N THR A 155 9.70 -8.50 -10.33
CA THR A 155 10.43 -9.54 -11.10
C THR A 155 11.90 -9.20 -11.32
N GLN A 156 12.35 -7.99 -10.97
CA GLN A 156 13.71 -7.52 -11.23
C GLN A 156 14.25 -6.69 -10.07
N MET A 157 15.54 -6.84 -9.79
CA MET A 157 16.29 -6.06 -8.79
C MET A 157 16.39 -4.56 -9.15
N THR A 158 16.02 -4.13 -10.35
CA THR A 158 15.89 -2.72 -10.74
C THR A 158 14.93 -1.94 -9.83
N ALA A 159 14.05 -2.62 -9.12
CA ALA A 159 13.22 -1.99 -8.09
C ALA A 159 14.04 -1.51 -6.87
N LEU A 160 15.20 -2.11 -6.59
CA LEU A 160 16.06 -1.73 -5.45
C LEU A 160 16.42 -0.24 -5.46
N SER A 161 16.89 0.27 -6.60
CA SER A 161 17.27 1.69 -6.73
C SER A 161 16.11 2.66 -6.49
N HIS A 162 14.86 2.18 -6.59
CA HIS A 162 13.67 3.00 -6.39
C HIS A 162 13.28 3.19 -4.93
N TYR A 163 13.71 2.31 -4.03
CA TYR A 163 13.29 2.30 -2.63
C TYR A 163 14.43 2.50 -1.64
N LEU A 164 15.68 2.34 -2.08
CA LEU A 164 16.86 2.66 -1.27
C LEU A 164 17.08 4.17 -1.21
N ASN A 165 17.63 4.65 -0.10
CA ASN A 165 17.98 6.05 0.13
C ASN A 165 16.81 7.04 0.04
N MET A 166 15.63 6.62 0.46
CA MET A 166 14.51 7.54 0.60
C MET A 166 14.78 8.54 1.74
N PRO A 167 14.41 9.82 1.58
CA PRO A 167 14.68 10.88 2.56
C PRO A 167 13.70 10.81 3.75
N PHE A 168 13.62 9.67 4.39
CA PHE A 168 12.86 9.49 5.62
C PHE A 168 13.72 9.90 6.83
N THR A 169 13.09 10.61 7.75
CA THR A 169 13.71 10.99 9.02
C THR A 169 13.70 9.81 10.01
N SER A 170 14.39 9.95 11.14
CA SER A 170 14.30 8.97 12.24
C SER A 170 12.87 8.85 12.76
N THR A 171 12.18 9.97 12.92
CA THR A 171 10.76 9.99 13.33
C THR A 171 9.87 9.25 12.32
N ASP A 172 10.05 9.50 11.00
CA ASP A 172 9.31 8.75 9.98
C ASP A 172 9.50 7.23 10.15
N LYS A 173 10.74 6.78 10.44
CA LYS A 173 11.05 5.34 10.61
C LYS A 173 10.44 4.75 11.88
N GLU A 174 10.41 5.50 12.97
CA GLU A 174 9.75 5.10 14.21
C GLU A 174 8.24 4.94 13.98
N GLU A 175 7.60 5.91 13.35
CA GLU A 175 6.17 5.85 12.99
C GLU A 175 5.87 4.69 12.03
N MET A 176 6.75 4.42 11.04
CA MET A 176 6.60 3.26 10.13
C MET A 176 6.56 1.94 10.88
N MET A 177 7.38 1.77 11.93
CA MET A 177 7.42 0.53 12.70
C MET A 177 6.07 0.17 13.31
N GLU A 178 5.24 1.15 13.65
CA GLU A 178 3.88 0.90 14.14
C GLU A 178 2.97 0.26 13.05
N TRP A 179 3.20 0.61 11.78
CA TRP A 179 2.41 0.10 10.66
C TRP A 179 2.89 -1.26 10.17
N VAL A 180 4.22 -1.46 10.11
CA VAL A 180 4.82 -2.67 9.54
C VAL A 180 5.05 -3.77 10.57
N ALA A 181 4.84 -3.51 11.87
CA ALA A 181 5.09 -4.46 12.95
C ALA A 181 4.47 -5.83 12.68
N GLY A 182 5.26 -6.86 12.91
CA GLY A 182 4.88 -8.24 12.70
C GLY A 182 4.93 -8.71 11.24
N TRP A 183 5.31 -7.86 10.28
CA TRP A 183 5.48 -8.27 8.89
C TRP A 183 6.64 -9.27 8.72
N GLU A 184 7.67 -9.17 9.52
CA GLU A 184 8.88 -9.99 9.47
C GLU A 184 8.72 -11.42 10.04
N LYS A 185 7.64 -11.67 10.78
CA LYS A 185 7.41 -12.94 11.52
C LYS A 185 6.86 -14.06 10.67
#